data_55d2a1e97742a660d7095b9f1b34d9aa
#
_entry.id   55d2a1e97742a660d7095b9f1b34d9aa
#
_cell.length_a   1.000
_cell.length_b   1.000
_cell.length_c   1.000
_cell.angle_alpha   90.00
_cell.angle_beta   90.00
_cell.angle_gamma   90.00
#
_symmetry.space_group_name_H-M   'P 1'
#
loop_
_entity.id
_entity.type
_entity.pdbx_description
1 polymer ?
#
loop_
_entity_poly.entity_id
_entity_poly.type
_entity_poly.pdbx_seq_one_letter_code
_entity_poly.pdbx_strand_id
1 'polypeptide(L)'
;LLSSIPGAAVTSVRISGALHEFTTLPGVQEDVTEILLNIKGIVLTSEYDEPVVMYLRKSGKGEAVAGDITPPAGVTIANPEQHIATLADDGELEIEFTVERGRGYVPAQMNKQDNDEIGRIPVDSIYSPVLKVSYKVEATRVEQRTDFDKLILDVETKPAISPRDAVASAGSTLVELFGLCRELNAQAEGVEVGPAPVAEETNPEMAVPIEDLNLTQRSYNCLKREGI
;
A
#
# COMPACT_ATOMS: atom_id res chain seq x y z
N LEU A 1 -2.87 10.31 6.20
CA LEU A 1 -2.51 9.54 5.00
C LEU A 1 -1.02 9.14 4.98
N LEU A 2 -0.08 10.07 5.12
CA LEU A 2 1.35 9.77 4.98
C LEU A 2 1.98 8.96 6.12
N SER A 3 1.49 9.11 7.35
CA SER A 3 2.13 8.54 8.55
C SER A 3 1.31 7.46 9.25
N SER A 4 -0.01 7.40 9.03
CA SER A 4 -0.90 6.52 9.80
C SER A 4 -1.20 5.19 9.13
N ILE A 5 -1.03 5.10 7.80
CA ILE A 5 -1.34 3.88 7.06
C ILE A 5 -0.23 2.85 7.30
N PRO A 6 -0.57 1.63 7.76
CA PRO A 6 0.40 0.57 7.93
C PRO A 6 0.88 0.04 6.58
N GLY A 7 2.12 -0.43 6.55
CA GLY A 7 2.71 -1.11 5.42
C GLY A 7 3.70 -2.16 5.88
N ALA A 8 4.30 -2.89 4.95
CA ALA A 8 5.38 -3.82 5.21
C ALA A 8 6.66 -3.35 4.50
N ALA A 9 7.80 -3.54 5.13
CA ALA A 9 9.10 -3.20 4.57
C ALA A 9 10.19 -4.15 5.07
N VAL A 10 11.29 -4.21 4.34
CA VAL A 10 12.51 -4.90 4.78
C VAL A 10 13.17 -4.07 5.88
N THR A 11 13.45 -4.67 7.03
CA THR A 11 14.12 -4.03 8.18
C THR A 11 15.60 -4.36 8.24
N SER A 12 15.97 -5.57 7.84
CA SER A 12 17.36 -6.01 7.77
C SER A 12 17.54 -7.05 6.69
N VAL A 13 18.80 -7.16 6.23
CA VAL A 13 19.21 -8.20 5.28
C VAL A 13 20.47 -8.88 5.77
N ARG A 14 20.65 -10.13 5.35
CA ARG A 14 21.88 -10.89 5.49
C ARG A 14 22.27 -11.40 4.11
N ILE A 15 23.44 -10.99 3.64
CA ILE A 15 23.94 -11.35 2.31
C ILE A 15 25.12 -12.31 2.51
N SER A 16 25.07 -13.47 1.86
CA SER A 16 26.17 -14.44 1.92
C SER A 16 27.45 -13.81 1.33
N GLY A 17 28.53 -13.87 2.08
CA GLY A 17 29.81 -13.27 1.69
C GLY A 17 29.98 -11.77 2.03
N ALA A 18 28.97 -11.10 2.59
CA ALA A 18 29.08 -9.72 3.05
C ALA A 18 28.92 -9.63 4.58
N LEU A 19 29.84 -8.95 5.24
CA LEU A 19 29.79 -8.70 6.68
C LEU A 19 29.33 -7.28 7.02
N HIS A 20 29.36 -6.37 6.06
CA HIS A 20 28.97 -4.96 6.21
C HIS A 20 28.58 -4.37 4.85
N GLU A 21 27.92 -3.23 4.86
CA GLU A 21 27.38 -2.54 3.68
C GLU A 21 28.43 -2.08 2.64
N PHE A 22 29.69 -1.93 3.04
CA PHE A 22 30.77 -1.46 2.16
C PHE A 22 31.58 -2.60 1.53
N THR A 23 30.95 -3.72 1.28
CA THR A 23 31.59 -4.91 0.68
C THR A 23 31.17 -5.06 -0.77
N THR A 24 32.07 -5.63 -1.60
CA THR A 24 31.73 -6.10 -2.95
C THR A 24 31.62 -7.62 -2.96
N LEU A 25 30.73 -8.15 -3.79
CA LEU A 25 30.49 -9.59 -3.93
C LEU A 25 31.13 -10.10 -5.22
N PRO A 26 31.90 -11.22 -5.17
CA PRO A 26 32.45 -11.80 -6.38
C PRO A 26 31.33 -12.27 -7.31
N GLY A 27 31.45 -11.94 -8.61
CA GLY A 27 30.44 -12.31 -9.61
C GLY A 27 29.13 -11.53 -9.56
N VAL A 28 29.04 -10.45 -8.78
CA VAL A 28 27.93 -9.50 -8.77
C VAL A 28 28.44 -8.14 -9.21
N GLN A 29 27.69 -7.47 -10.08
CA GLN A 29 28.10 -6.19 -10.66
C GLN A 29 28.00 -5.05 -9.66
N GLU A 30 26.88 -5.01 -8.91
CA GLU A 30 26.57 -3.98 -7.93
C GLU A 30 27.31 -4.27 -6.61
N ASP A 31 27.67 -3.21 -5.90
CA ASP A 31 28.14 -3.34 -4.52
C ASP A 31 26.98 -3.54 -3.53
N VAL A 32 27.29 -3.90 -2.30
CA VAL A 32 26.25 -4.16 -1.27
C VAL A 32 25.42 -2.91 -1.01
N THR A 33 26.01 -1.69 -1.08
CA THR A 33 25.28 -0.44 -0.88
C THR A 33 24.22 -0.23 -1.97
N GLU A 34 24.57 -0.49 -3.24
CA GLU A 34 23.63 -0.42 -4.36
C GLU A 34 22.52 -1.46 -4.24
N ILE A 35 22.88 -2.71 -3.86
CA ILE A 35 21.89 -3.76 -3.58
C ILE A 35 20.91 -3.31 -2.48
N LEU A 36 21.39 -2.70 -1.39
CA LEU A 36 20.53 -2.19 -0.31
C LEU A 36 19.61 -1.08 -0.79
N LEU A 37 20.09 -0.20 -1.68
CA LEU A 37 19.25 0.84 -2.29
C LEU A 37 18.15 0.25 -3.18
N ASN A 38 18.47 -0.78 -3.94
CA ASN A 38 17.51 -1.49 -4.79
C ASN A 38 16.45 -2.24 -3.95
N ILE A 39 16.86 -2.85 -2.83
CA ILE A 39 15.98 -3.53 -1.88
C ILE A 39 14.95 -2.57 -1.27
N LYS A 40 15.30 -1.31 -1.00
CA LYS A 40 14.36 -0.28 -0.53
C LYS A 40 13.22 0.00 -1.51
N GLY A 41 13.43 -0.30 -2.80
CA GLY A 41 12.42 -0.19 -3.84
C GLY A 41 11.40 -1.33 -3.84
N ILE A 42 11.62 -2.42 -3.12
CA ILE A 42 10.70 -3.55 -3.06
C ILE A 42 9.44 -3.15 -2.31
N VAL A 43 8.29 -3.39 -2.92
CA VAL A 43 6.97 -3.10 -2.35
C VAL A 43 6.34 -4.39 -1.87
N LEU A 44 6.09 -4.46 -0.57
CA LEU A 44 5.63 -5.66 0.12
C LEU A 44 4.28 -5.44 0.79
N THR A 45 3.51 -6.52 0.90
CA THR A 45 2.37 -6.63 1.83
C THR A 45 2.59 -7.83 2.72
N SER A 46 2.26 -7.73 4.00
CA SER A 46 2.34 -8.82 4.97
C SER A 46 1.06 -8.87 5.81
N GLU A 47 0.55 -10.07 6.03
CA GLU A 47 -0.56 -10.33 6.94
C GLU A 47 -0.08 -10.56 8.38
N TYR A 48 1.24 -10.75 8.58
CA TYR A 48 1.83 -11.03 9.89
C TYR A 48 2.21 -9.73 10.61
N ASP A 49 1.95 -9.70 11.92
CA ASP A 49 2.43 -8.63 12.80
C ASP A 49 3.83 -8.91 13.35
N GLU A 50 4.28 -10.17 13.33
CA GLU A 50 5.62 -10.59 13.72
C GLU A 50 6.61 -10.52 12.55
N PRO A 51 7.94 -10.38 12.83
CA PRO A 51 8.97 -10.41 11.82
C PRO A 51 8.94 -11.71 11.02
N VAL A 52 9.05 -11.63 9.71
CA VAL A 52 9.00 -12.76 8.79
C VAL A 52 10.26 -12.76 7.92
N VAL A 53 10.80 -13.94 7.65
CA VAL A 53 12.01 -14.11 6.85
C VAL A 53 11.66 -14.60 5.45
N MET A 54 12.30 -13.99 4.43
CA MET A 54 12.23 -14.38 3.02
C MET A 54 13.64 -14.65 2.50
N TYR A 55 13.74 -15.43 1.44
CA TYR A 55 15.01 -15.79 0.83
C TYR A 55 15.03 -15.53 -0.66
N LEU A 56 16.16 -14.99 -1.15
CA LEU A 56 16.51 -14.96 -2.56
C LEU A 56 17.74 -15.84 -2.75
N ARG A 57 17.69 -16.75 -3.71
CA ARG A 57 18.82 -17.57 -4.13
C ARG A 57 18.87 -17.59 -5.64
N LYS A 58 19.94 -17.04 -6.21
CA LYS A 58 20.16 -17.01 -7.65
C LYS A 58 21.61 -17.30 -7.97
N SER A 59 21.83 -18.14 -8.98
CA SER A 59 23.16 -18.49 -9.47
C SER A 59 23.18 -18.42 -11.00
N GLY A 60 24.37 -18.12 -11.54
CA GLY A 60 24.61 -17.97 -12.97
C GLY A 60 24.22 -16.60 -13.49
N LYS A 61 24.60 -16.35 -14.75
CA LYS A 61 24.42 -15.05 -15.42
C LYS A 61 22.97 -14.64 -15.51
N GLY A 62 22.66 -13.42 -15.11
CA GLY A 62 21.36 -12.82 -15.27
C GLY A 62 21.06 -11.76 -14.21
N GLU A 63 19.92 -11.14 -14.37
CA GLU A 63 19.42 -10.14 -13.48
C GLU A 63 18.62 -10.79 -12.34
N ALA A 64 18.94 -10.46 -11.10
CA ALA A 64 18.17 -10.84 -9.93
C ALA A 64 17.11 -9.77 -9.67
N VAL A 65 15.86 -10.19 -9.63
CA VAL A 65 14.69 -9.30 -9.44
C VAL A 65 13.90 -9.74 -8.21
N ALA A 66 13.02 -8.86 -7.74
CA ALA A 66 12.19 -9.15 -6.56
C ALA A 66 11.31 -10.40 -6.74
N GLY A 67 10.95 -10.74 -7.99
CA GLY A 67 10.22 -11.96 -8.32
C GLY A 67 10.98 -13.27 -8.08
N ASP A 68 12.31 -13.22 -7.95
CA ASP A 68 13.13 -14.38 -7.60
C ASP A 68 13.12 -14.66 -6.07
N ILE A 69 12.60 -13.75 -5.27
CA ILE A 69 12.46 -13.95 -3.82
C ILE A 69 11.34 -14.96 -3.56
N THR A 70 11.59 -15.87 -2.62
CA THR A 70 10.59 -16.83 -2.14
C THR A 70 9.93 -16.30 -0.88
N PRO A 71 8.74 -15.68 -0.97
CA PRO A 71 8.01 -15.21 0.19
C PRO A 71 7.27 -16.38 0.86
N PRO A 72 7.10 -16.38 2.19
CA PRO A 72 6.20 -17.30 2.87
C PRO A 72 4.73 -16.96 2.57
N ALA A 73 3.82 -17.88 2.89
CA ALA A 73 2.39 -17.63 2.78
C ALA A 73 2.00 -16.36 3.57
N GLY A 74 1.13 -15.51 3.01
CA GLY A 74 0.71 -14.26 3.65
C GLY A 74 1.65 -13.05 3.42
N VAL A 75 2.77 -13.22 2.72
CA VAL A 75 3.60 -12.12 2.23
C VAL A 75 3.52 -12.07 0.70
N THR A 76 3.25 -10.89 0.16
CA THR A 76 3.17 -10.70 -1.29
C THR A 76 4.07 -9.56 -1.74
N ILE A 77 4.76 -9.76 -2.86
CA ILE A 77 5.58 -8.75 -3.53
C ILE A 77 4.74 -8.11 -4.63
N ALA A 78 4.51 -6.81 -4.52
CA ALA A 78 3.64 -6.08 -5.43
C ALA A 78 4.34 -5.60 -6.73
N ASN A 79 5.68 -5.57 -6.73
CA ASN A 79 6.52 -5.17 -7.88
C ASN A 79 7.61 -6.22 -8.15
N PRO A 80 7.27 -7.41 -8.68
CA PRO A 80 8.22 -8.51 -8.91
C PRO A 80 9.33 -8.17 -9.91
N GLU A 81 9.15 -7.18 -10.76
CA GLU A 81 10.13 -6.68 -11.74
C GLU A 81 11.21 -5.78 -11.12
N GLN A 82 11.11 -5.43 -9.84
CA GLN A 82 12.09 -4.58 -9.17
C GLN A 82 13.49 -5.22 -9.23
N HIS A 83 14.42 -4.50 -9.83
CA HIS A 83 15.83 -4.90 -9.93
C HIS A 83 16.49 -4.94 -8.55
N ILE A 84 17.31 -5.98 -8.30
CA ILE A 84 18.10 -6.13 -7.08
C ILE A 84 19.58 -6.12 -7.40
N ALA A 85 20.03 -6.98 -8.30
CA ALA A 85 21.44 -7.09 -8.69
C ALA A 85 21.60 -7.81 -10.04
N THR A 86 22.77 -7.65 -10.67
CA THR A 86 23.18 -8.34 -11.90
C THR A 86 24.30 -9.33 -11.63
N LEU A 87 24.12 -10.59 -12.01
CA LEU A 87 25.08 -11.65 -11.81
C LEU A 87 25.88 -11.93 -13.09
N ALA A 88 27.18 -12.19 -12.93
CA ALA A 88 28.06 -12.72 -13.97
C ALA A 88 27.86 -14.24 -14.18
N ASP A 89 28.58 -14.83 -15.12
CA ASP A 89 28.42 -16.25 -15.51
C ASP A 89 28.64 -17.24 -14.33
N ASP A 90 29.52 -16.89 -13.39
CA ASP A 90 29.86 -17.63 -12.19
C ASP A 90 29.38 -16.96 -10.88
N GLY A 91 28.49 -15.96 -11.04
CA GLY A 91 27.92 -15.22 -9.90
C GLY A 91 26.93 -16.07 -9.12
N GLU A 92 26.99 -15.94 -7.79
CA GLU A 92 26.03 -16.51 -6.87
C GLU A 92 25.58 -15.44 -5.87
N LEU A 93 24.28 -15.31 -5.66
CA LEU A 93 23.69 -14.36 -4.75
C LEU A 93 22.67 -15.04 -3.85
N GLU A 94 22.93 -15.03 -2.57
CA GLU A 94 22.02 -15.51 -1.53
C GLU A 94 21.78 -14.38 -0.53
N ILE A 95 20.50 -13.99 -0.39
CA ILE A 95 20.07 -12.92 0.51
C ILE A 95 18.92 -13.45 1.37
N GLU A 96 19.04 -13.24 2.67
CA GLU A 96 17.97 -13.39 3.65
C GLU A 96 17.42 -12.00 3.99
N PHE A 97 16.09 -11.82 3.88
CA PHE A 97 15.40 -10.57 4.19
C PHE A 97 14.55 -10.76 5.44
N THR A 98 14.65 -9.85 6.39
CA THR A 98 13.69 -9.75 7.48
C THR A 98 12.68 -8.67 7.12
N VAL A 99 11.39 -9.03 7.12
CA VAL A 99 10.27 -8.15 6.79
C VAL A 99 9.41 -7.96 8.02
N GLU A 100 9.01 -6.73 8.27
CA GLU A 100 8.13 -6.38 9.37
C GLU A 100 7.02 -5.44 8.90
N ARG A 101 5.93 -5.40 9.66
CA ARG A 101 4.88 -4.39 9.51
C ARG A 101 5.19 -3.19 10.38
N GLY A 102 4.90 -2.00 9.86
CA GLY A 102 5.10 -0.78 10.60
C GLY A 102 4.35 0.39 9.98
N ARG A 103 4.67 1.59 10.41
CA ARG A 103 4.06 2.83 9.91
C ARG A 103 5.13 3.90 9.67
N GLY A 104 4.93 4.70 8.63
CA GLY A 104 5.80 5.82 8.31
C GLY A 104 7.19 5.38 7.84
N TYR A 105 8.24 5.90 8.47
CA TYR A 105 9.65 5.66 8.14
C TYR A 105 10.45 5.35 9.41
N VAL A 106 11.28 4.32 9.33
CA VAL A 106 12.21 3.95 10.42
C VAL A 106 13.62 3.86 9.84
N PRO A 107 14.58 4.66 10.34
CA PRO A 107 15.97 4.61 9.87
C PRO A 107 16.67 3.31 10.31
N ALA A 108 17.66 2.88 9.55
CA ALA A 108 18.42 1.64 9.78
C ALA A 108 18.99 1.54 11.20
N GLN A 109 19.42 2.69 11.78
CA GLN A 109 19.97 2.71 13.15
C GLN A 109 18.95 2.28 14.21
N MET A 110 17.65 2.53 13.99
CA MET A 110 16.59 2.09 14.89
C MET A 110 16.19 0.62 14.65
N ASN A 111 16.43 0.10 13.45
CA ASN A 111 16.24 -1.32 13.13
C ASN A 111 17.37 -2.19 13.67
N LYS A 112 18.50 -1.60 14.07
CA LYS A 112 19.62 -2.32 14.67
C LYS A 112 19.28 -2.74 16.09
N GLN A 113 19.41 -4.05 16.37
CA GLN A 113 19.23 -4.62 17.70
C GLN A 113 20.60 -4.88 18.36
N ASP A 114 20.70 -4.72 19.67
CA ASP A 114 21.95 -4.94 20.42
C ASP A 114 22.46 -6.39 20.33
N ASN A 115 21.58 -7.34 20.01
CA ASN A 115 21.89 -8.77 19.85
C ASN A 115 21.88 -9.23 18.39
N ASP A 116 22.02 -8.32 17.42
CA ASP A 116 22.04 -8.71 16.02
C ASP A 116 23.20 -9.66 15.71
N GLU A 117 22.89 -10.69 14.92
CA GLU A 117 23.87 -11.63 14.42
C GLU A 117 24.91 -10.93 13.53
N ILE A 118 26.17 -11.38 13.61
CA ILE A 118 27.24 -10.86 12.73
C ILE A 118 26.87 -11.09 11.27
N GLY A 119 26.95 -10.01 10.45
CA GLY A 119 26.59 -10.04 9.03
C GLY A 119 25.15 -9.69 8.74
N ARG A 120 24.32 -9.37 9.75
CA ARG A 120 23.01 -8.76 9.55
C ARG A 120 23.17 -7.25 9.34
N ILE A 121 22.72 -6.76 8.22
CA ILE A 121 22.83 -5.36 7.82
C ILE A 121 21.44 -4.71 7.96
N PRO A 122 21.27 -3.74 8.85
CA PRO A 122 20.01 -3.03 8.99
C PRO A 122 19.74 -2.14 7.78
N VAL A 123 18.46 -2.03 7.37
CA VAL A 123 18.04 -1.25 6.22
C VAL A 123 17.00 -0.22 6.67
N ASP A 124 17.01 0.96 6.04
CA ASP A 124 15.95 1.95 6.26
C ASP A 124 14.62 1.41 5.75
N SER A 125 13.62 1.42 6.61
CA SER A 125 12.30 0.86 6.32
C SER A 125 11.29 1.94 5.99
N ILE A 126 10.80 1.96 4.74
CA ILE A 126 9.77 2.88 4.26
C ILE A 126 8.44 2.14 4.23
N TYR A 127 7.76 2.11 5.38
CA TYR A 127 6.47 1.42 5.53
C TYR A 127 5.33 2.12 4.81
N SER A 128 5.40 3.48 4.68
CA SER A 128 4.31 4.23 4.06
C SER A 128 4.05 3.77 2.62
N PRO A 129 2.82 3.29 2.33
CA PRO A 129 2.43 2.94 0.97
C PRO A 129 2.01 4.16 0.15
N VAL A 130 1.93 5.35 0.76
CA VAL A 130 1.53 6.59 0.12
C VAL A 130 2.77 7.38 -0.27
N LEU A 131 2.90 7.70 -1.56
CA LEU A 131 4.02 8.43 -2.14
C LEU A 131 3.82 9.93 -2.05
N LYS A 132 2.62 10.41 -2.40
CA LYS A 132 2.32 11.83 -2.47
C LYS A 132 0.87 12.10 -2.12
N VAL A 133 0.65 13.19 -1.38
CA VAL A 133 -0.69 13.71 -1.12
C VAL A 133 -0.68 15.20 -1.38
N SER A 134 -1.58 15.67 -2.22
CA SER A 134 -1.88 17.09 -2.39
C SER A 134 -3.36 17.33 -2.20
N TYR A 135 -3.72 18.53 -1.75
CA TYR A 135 -5.12 18.91 -1.60
C TYR A 135 -5.37 20.33 -2.07
N LYS A 136 -6.59 20.56 -2.52
CA LYS A 136 -7.10 21.87 -2.89
C LYS A 136 -8.49 22.04 -2.33
N VAL A 137 -8.77 23.23 -1.81
CA VAL A 137 -10.10 23.59 -1.34
C VAL A 137 -10.66 24.64 -2.28
N GLU A 138 -11.86 24.42 -2.79
CA GLU A 138 -12.58 25.33 -3.69
C GLU A 138 -13.94 25.64 -3.12
N ALA A 139 -14.32 26.93 -3.10
CA ALA A 139 -15.70 27.31 -2.77
C ALA A 139 -16.67 26.68 -3.78
N THR A 140 -17.75 26.12 -3.29
CA THR A 140 -18.73 25.46 -4.14
C THR A 140 -20.16 25.82 -3.73
N ARG A 141 -21.09 25.57 -4.63
CA ARG A 141 -22.51 25.79 -4.39
C ARG A 141 -23.23 24.44 -4.35
N VAL A 142 -24.01 24.25 -3.30
CA VAL A 142 -24.94 23.13 -3.19
C VAL A 142 -26.33 23.69 -3.12
N GLU A 143 -27.13 23.45 -4.17
CA GLU A 143 -28.47 24.05 -4.37
C GLU A 143 -28.43 25.57 -4.31
N GLN A 144 -29.06 26.21 -3.29
CA GLN A 144 -29.05 27.65 -3.10
C GLN A 144 -28.01 28.16 -2.11
N ARG A 145 -27.29 27.27 -1.45
CA ARG A 145 -26.23 27.60 -0.48
C ARG A 145 -24.89 27.71 -1.17
N THR A 146 -24.16 28.77 -0.87
CA THR A 146 -22.82 29.06 -1.43
C THR A 146 -21.72 29.03 -0.37
N ASP A 147 -22.06 28.58 0.82
CA ASP A 147 -21.19 28.53 2.00
C ASP A 147 -20.53 27.14 2.21
N PHE A 148 -20.45 26.36 1.13
CA PHE A 148 -19.77 25.06 1.15
C PHE A 148 -18.42 25.11 0.47
N ASP A 149 -17.50 24.33 1.01
CA ASP A 149 -16.20 24.08 0.40
C ASP A 149 -16.14 22.66 -0.20
N LYS A 150 -15.51 22.57 -1.36
CA LYS A 150 -15.21 21.31 -2.03
C LYS A 150 -13.75 20.97 -1.77
N LEU A 151 -13.50 19.84 -1.11
CA LEU A 151 -12.16 19.30 -0.93
C LEU A 151 -11.80 18.40 -2.13
N ILE A 152 -10.70 18.71 -2.78
CA ILE A 152 -10.09 17.90 -3.83
C ILE A 152 -8.81 17.30 -3.25
N LEU A 153 -8.73 15.98 -3.22
CA LEU A 153 -7.55 15.23 -2.79
C LEU A 153 -6.93 14.52 -3.99
N ASP A 154 -5.63 14.72 -4.16
CA ASP A 154 -4.80 13.98 -5.12
C ASP A 154 -3.84 13.09 -4.34
N VAL A 155 -3.99 11.78 -4.49
CA VAL A 155 -3.28 10.76 -3.70
C VAL A 155 -2.61 9.78 -4.63
N GLU A 156 -1.29 9.70 -4.54
CA GLU A 156 -0.46 8.76 -5.27
C GLU A 156 0.06 7.68 -4.31
N THR A 157 -0.15 6.41 -4.66
CA THR A 157 0.20 5.26 -3.82
C THR A 157 1.10 4.28 -4.55
N LYS A 158 1.86 3.51 -3.77
CA LYS A 158 2.54 2.31 -4.26
C LYS A 158 1.50 1.23 -4.62
N PRO A 159 1.86 0.23 -5.46
CA PRO A 159 0.92 -0.82 -5.87
C PRO A 159 0.41 -1.72 -4.73
N ALA A 160 0.94 -1.59 -3.51
CA ALA A 160 0.49 -2.35 -2.33
C ALA A 160 -0.91 -1.96 -1.83
N ILE A 161 -1.40 -0.75 -2.14
CA ILE A 161 -2.71 -0.26 -1.71
C ILE A 161 -3.34 0.63 -2.77
N SER A 162 -4.67 0.56 -2.93
CA SER A 162 -5.36 1.50 -3.81
C SER A 162 -5.50 2.88 -3.14
N PRO A 163 -5.47 4.00 -3.90
CA PRO A 163 -5.69 5.33 -3.34
C PRO A 163 -7.00 5.47 -2.57
N ARG A 164 -8.05 4.78 -3.02
CA ARG A 164 -9.37 4.76 -2.35
C ARG A 164 -9.28 4.11 -0.97
N ASP A 165 -8.63 2.94 -0.88
CA ASP A 165 -8.47 2.23 0.39
C ASP A 165 -7.57 2.99 1.35
N ALA A 166 -6.53 3.68 0.84
CA ALA A 166 -5.68 4.54 1.63
C ALA A 166 -6.47 5.68 2.28
N VAL A 167 -7.33 6.35 1.51
CA VAL A 167 -8.19 7.43 2.05
C VAL A 167 -9.21 6.89 3.03
N ALA A 168 -9.84 5.74 2.73
CA ALA A 168 -10.79 5.09 3.64
C ALA A 168 -10.15 4.71 4.97
N SER A 169 -8.95 4.10 4.95
CA SER A 169 -8.18 3.75 6.16
C SER A 169 -7.82 4.96 7.01
N ALA A 170 -7.38 6.06 6.36
CA ALA A 170 -7.09 7.30 7.06
C ALA A 170 -8.34 7.92 7.69
N GLY A 171 -9.48 7.87 6.98
CA GLY A 171 -10.78 8.33 7.48
C GLY A 171 -11.23 7.53 8.71
N SER A 172 -11.11 6.21 8.67
CA SER A 172 -11.42 5.33 9.80
C SER A 172 -10.59 5.67 11.04
N THR A 173 -9.28 5.87 10.87
CA THR A 173 -8.39 6.30 11.96
C THR A 173 -8.82 7.64 12.56
N LEU A 174 -9.25 8.61 11.73
CA LEU A 174 -9.74 9.90 12.21
C LEU A 174 -11.05 9.75 12.99
N VAL A 175 -11.98 8.91 12.53
CA VAL A 175 -13.25 8.65 13.22
C VAL A 175 -13.00 8.05 14.60
N GLU A 176 -12.07 7.10 14.72
CA GLU A 176 -11.69 6.51 16.02
C GLU A 176 -11.12 7.57 16.97
N LEU A 177 -10.17 8.38 16.48
CA LEU A 177 -9.53 9.42 17.30
C LEU A 177 -10.53 10.49 17.75
N PHE A 178 -11.40 10.97 16.85
CA PHE A 178 -12.44 11.93 17.20
C PHE A 178 -13.57 11.31 18.02
N GLY A 179 -13.78 9.99 17.91
CA GLY A 179 -14.69 9.25 18.79
C GLY A 179 -14.34 9.43 20.27
N LEU A 180 -13.04 9.39 20.62
CA LEU A 180 -12.57 9.67 21.99
C LEU A 180 -12.96 11.08 22.47
N CYS A 181 -12.88 12.09 21.59
CA CYS A 181 -13.29 13.46 21.94
C CYS A 181 -14.80 13.54 22.23
N ARG A 182 -15.63 12.79 21.52
CA ARG A 182 -17.08 12.74 21.75
C ARG A 182 -17.43 12.16 23.12
N GLU A 183 -16.64 11.23 23.62
CA GLU A 183 -16.84 10.61 24.94
C GLU A 183 -16.57 11.55 26.11
N LEU A 184 -15.82 12.65 25.88
CA LEU A 184 -15.56 13.66 26.92
C LEU A 184 -16.82 14.38 27.39
N ASN A 185 -17.82 14.54 26.51
CA ASN A 185 -19.13 15.04 26.85
C ASN A 185 -20.19 14.47 25.91
N ALA A 186 -20.88 13.43 26.34
CA ALA A 186 -21.94 12.76 25.56
C ALA A 186 -23.18 13.64 25.28
N GLN A 187 -23.32 14.80 25.98
CA GLN A 187 -24.42 15.75 25.82
C GLN A 187 -24.04 16.95 24.94
N ALA A 188 -22.82 17.02 24.43
CA ALA A 188 -22.40 18.09 23.53
C ALA A 188 -23.17 17.98 22.21
N GLU A 189 -23.94 19.01 21.87
CA GLU A 189 -24.59 19.12 20.54
C GLU A 189 -23.51 19.41 19.49
N GLY A 190 -23.34 18.50 18.54
CA GLY A 190 -22.48 18.69 17.38
C GLY A 190 -23.12 19.65 16.38
N VAL A 191 -22.32 20.24 15.50
CA VAL A 191 -22.82 20.96 14.33
C VAL A 191 -23.45 19.92 13.39
N GLU A 192 -24.71 20.14 12.98
CA GLU A 192 -25.33 19.34 11.92
C GLU A 192 -24.54 19.56 10.62
N VAL A 193 -23.68 18.62 10.31
CA VAL A 193 -23.11 18.48 8.98
C VAL A 193 -24.22 17.94 8.11
N GLY A 194 -24.81 18.76 7.27
CA GLY A 194 -25.97 18.50 6.42
C GLY A 194 -26.27 17.04 6.03
N PRO A 195 -27.39 16.72 5.42
CA PRO A 195 -27.79 15.33 5.21
C PRO A 195 -26.63 14.55 4.58
N ALA A 196 -26.30 13.42 5.20
CA ALA A 196 -25.37 12.46 4.59
C ALA A 196 -25.81 12.27 3.12
N PRO A 197 -24.87 12.17 2.15
CA PRO A 197 -25.25 11.84 0.79
C PRO A 197 -26.12 10.60 0.89
N VAL A 198 -27.39 10.77 0.55
CA VAL A 198 -28.36 9.67 0.47
C VAL A 198 -27.67 8.71 -0.51
N ALA A 199 -27.21 7.56 -0.03
CA ALA A 199 -26.94 6.47 -0.92
C ALA A 199 -28.18 6.39 -1.79
N GLU A 200 -28.04 6.57 -3.12
CA GLU A 200 -29.15 6.40 -4.02
C GLU A 200 -29.76 5.05 -3.63
N GLU A 201 -30.87 5.11 -2.90
CA GLU A 201 -31.71 3.94 -2.73
C GLU A 201 -32.06 3.60 -4.16
N THR A 202 -31.37 2.60 -4.69
CA THR A 202 -31.77 1.96 -5.94
C THR A 202 -33.18 1.50 -5.65
N ASN A 203 -34.14 2.31 -6.10
CA ASN A 203 -35.55 2.05 -5.92
C ASN A 203 -35.76 0.61 -6.40
N PRO A 204 -36.13 -0.33 -5.54
CA PRO A 204 -36.22 -1.74 -5.93
C PRO A 204 -37.11 -1.96 -7.14
N GLU A 205 -38.01 -0.99 -7.42
CA GLU A 205 -38.84 -0.94 -8.62
C GLU A 205 -38.05 -0.63 -9.90
N MET A 206 -36.87 0.02 -9.82
CA MET A 206 -36.01 0.25 -10.99
C MET A 206 -35.04 -0.91 -11.27
N ALA A 207 -34.90 -1.87 -10.35
CA ALA A 207 -34.08 -3.07 -10.53
C ALA A 207 -34.86 -4.24 -11.14
N VAL A 208 -36.17 -4.03 -11.47
CA VAL A 208 -36.99 -5.06 -12.09
C VAL A 208 -36.59 -5.22 -13.56
N PRO A 209 -36.21 -6.43 -14.01
CA PRO A 209 -35.89 -6.68 -15.42
C PRO A 209 -37.11 -6.39 -16.31
N ILE A 210 -36.84 -5.90 -17.52
CA ILE A 210 -37.87 -5.52 -18.51
C ILE A 210 -38.86 -6.64 -18.79
N GLU A 211 -38.42 -7.90 -18.65
CA GLU A 211 -39.22 -9.11 -18.81
C GLU A 211 -40.38 -9.20 -17.82
N ASP A 212 -40.22 -8.65 -16.61
CA ASP A 212 -41.19 -8.73 -15.50
C ASP A 212 -42.16 -7.54 -15.43
N LEU A 213 -41.96 -6.51 -16.29
CA LEU A 213 -42.74 -5.29 -16.31
C LEU A 213 -44.12 -5.39 -17.01
N ASN A 214 -44.60 -6.56 -17.39
CA ASN A 214 -45.89 -6.79 -18.06
C ASN A 214 -46.19 -5.80 -19.21
N LEU A 215 -45.18 -5.43 -19.98
CA LEU A 215 -45.31 -4.49 -21.09
C LEU A 215 -45.99 -5.13 -22.31
N THR A 216 -46.65 -4.31 -23.12
CA THR A 216 -47.14 -4.82 -24.39
C THR A 216 -45.99 -5.24 -25.27
N GLN A 217 -46.16 -6.29 -26.11
CA GLN A 217 -45.14 -6.85 -26.97
C GLN A 217 -44.46 -5.81 -27.88
N ARG A 218 -45.17 -4.75 -28.23
CA ARG A 218 -44.66 -3.65 -29.04
C ARG A 218 -43.71 -2.76 -28.24
N SER A 219 -44.07 -2.43 -27.00
CA SER A 219 -43.23 -1.62 -26.10
C SER A 219 -41.96 -2.38 -25.67
N TYR A 220 -42.06 -3.67 -25.34
CA TYR A 220 -40.95 -4.53 -25.05
C TYR A 220 -39.93 -4.58 -26.19
N ASN A 221 -40.39 -4.81 -27.42
CA ASN A 221 -39.49 -4.87 -28.59
C ASN A 221 -38.81 -3.52 -28.89
N CYS A 222 -39.47 -2.39 -28.61
CA CYS A 222 -38.85 -1.06 -28.75
C CYS A 222 -37.73 -0.82 -27.75
N LEU A 223 -37.92 -1.16 -26.48
CA LEU A 223 -36.90 -0.99 -25.42
C LEU A 223 -35.70 -1.90 -25.65
N LYS A 224 -35.96 -3.16 -25.99
CA LYS A 224 -34.89 -4.12 -26.29
C LYS A 224 -34.03 -3.73 -27.51
N ARG A 225 -34.61 -3.01 -28.50
CA ARG A 225 -33.89 -2.52 -29.67
C ARG A 225 -32.99 -1.32 -29.34
N GLU A 226 -33.34 -0.51 -28.34
CA GLU A 226 -32.54 0.63 -27.85
C GLU A 226 -31.49 0.23 -26.81
N GLY A 227 -31.41 -1.06 -26.43
CA GLY A 227 -30.37 -1.58 -25.51
C GLY A 227 -30.60 -1.30 -24.04
N ILE A 228 -31.85 -1.06 -23.66
CA ILE A 228 -32.31 -0.86 -22.27
C ILE A 228 -32.78 -2.21 -21.73
#